data_ec5500e4c6e9574ee35952ab5d2006ff
#
_entry.id   ec5500e4c6e9574ee35952ab5d2006ff
#
_cell.length_a   1.000
_cell.length_b   1.000
_cell.length_c   1.000
_cell.angle_alpha   90.00
_cell.angle_beta   90.00
_cell.angle_gamma   90.00
#
_symmetry.space_group_name_H-M   'P 1'
#
loop_
_entity.id
_entity.type
_entity.pdbx_description
1 polymer ?
#
loop_
_entity_poly.entity_id
_entity_poly.type
_entity_poly.pdbx_seq_one_letter_code
_entity_poly.pdbx_strand_id
1 'polypeptide(L)'
;IRNWKELVPENESVLSGAQIIGGKLILTYDKDASNHAYVYALNGEQEHEITLPSLGSVGFSGNKDDKETFYTFTSFTFPGTIYKYDIDKNKSELYLSPKVDFNPEEFVTEQIFYTSKDGTKVPMFLTYKKGLKRDGNNPVFLYGYGGFNVSLNPYFSTMRLPFLENGG
;
A
#
# COMPACT_ATOMS: atom_id res chain seq x y z
N ILE A 1 11.25 -30.01 -4.63
CA ILE A 1 9.93 -30.14 -3.99
C ILE A 1 9.98 -31.09 -2.78
N ARG A 2 10.60 -32.29 -2.87
CA ARG A 2 10.62 -33.25 -1.73
C ARG A 2 11.31 -32.73 -0.46
N ASN A 3 12.17 -31.70 -0.56
CA ASN A 3 12.93 -31.13 0.56
C ASN A 3 12.51 -29.70 0.91
N TRP A 4 11.43 -29.20 0.32
CA TRP A 4 10.92 -27.89 0.67
C TRP A 4 10.30 -27.93 2.06
N LYS A 5 10.63 -26.92 2.85
CA LYS A 5 10.02 -26.66 4.14
C LYS A 5 9.19 -25.40 4.04
N GLU A 6 8.03 -25.44 4.62
CA GLU A 6 7.25 -24.21 4.85
C GLU A 6 8.05 -23.32 5.80
N LEU A 7 8.29 -22.08 5.38
CA LEU A 7 9.04 -21.11 6.17
C LEU A 7 8.10 -20.16 6.89
N VAL A 8 7.08 -19.66 6.19
CA VAL A 8 6.03 -18.80 6.73
C VAL A 8 4.70 -19.44 6.33
N PRO A 9 3.84 -19.76 7.31
CA PRO A 9 2.56 -20.41 7.02
C PRO A 9 1.61 -19.48 6.26
N GLU A 10 0.68 -20.09 5.52
CA GLU A 10 -0.41 -19.39 4.86
C GLU A 10 -1.25 -18.61 5.86
N ASN A 11 -1.74 -17.43 5.46
CA ASN A 11 -2.67 -16.62 6.23
C ASN A 11 -3.80 -16.10 5.32
N GLU A 12 -4.72 -15.31 5.88
CA GLU A 12 -5.89 -14.79 5.16
C GLU A 12 -5.53 -13.73 4.09
N SER A 13 -4.32 -13.17 4.14
CA SER A 13 -3.86 -12.13 3.21
C SER A 13 -3.09 -12.74 2.05
N VAL A 14 -3.20 -12.15 0.87
CA VAL A 14 -2.50 -12.64 -0.33
C VAL A 14 -1.05 -12.19 -0.30
N LEU A 15 -0.12 -13.14 -0.35
CA LEU A 15 1.32 -12.83 -0.51
C LEU A 15 1.58 -12.25 -1.91
N SER A 16 1.88 -10.97 -1.99
CA SER A 16 2.15 -10.25 -3.25
C SER A 16 3.64 -10.05 -3.54
N GLY A 17 4.50 -10.16 -2.53
CA GLY A 17 5.95 -10.05 -2.71
C GLY A 17 6.74 -10.76 -1.62
N ALA A 18 7.90 -11.32 -2.02
CA ALA A 18 8.85 -11.94 -1.11
C ALA A 18 10.28 -11.67 -1.60
N GLN A 19 11.10 -11.03 -0.77
CA GLN A 19 12.48 -10.68 -1.11
C GLN A 19 13.41 -10.90 0.08
N ILE A 20 14.63 -11.34 -0.19
CA ILE A 20 15.69 -11.41 0.83
C ILE A 20 16.57 -10.16 0.66
N ILE A 21 16.57 -9.30 1.67
CA ILE A 21 17.34 -8.06 1.70
C ILE A 21 18.03 -7.97 3.06
N GLY A 22 19.33 -7.71 3.09
CA GLY A 22 20.08 -7.53 4.33
C GLY A 22 20.05 -8.72 5.27
N GLY A 23 19.97 -9.93 4.73
CA GLY A 23 19.85 -11.16 5.54
C GLY A 23 18.50 -11.35 6.21
N LYS A 24 17.48 -10.55 5.84
CA LYS A 24 16.09 -10.67 6.30
C LYS A 24 15.18 -11.02 5.14
N LEU A 25 14.04 -11.63 5.44
CA LEU A 25 12.99 -11.88 4.48
C LEU A 25 11.93 -10.78 4.62
N ILE A 26 11.76 -9.97 3.57
CA ILE A 26 10.72 -8.95 3.51
C ILE A 26 9.54 -9.52 2.72
N LEU A 27 8.40 -9.62 3.37
CA LEU A 27 7.14 -10.10 2.78
C LEU A 27 6.16 -8.95 2.64
N THR A 28 5.56 -8.84 1.47
CA THR A 28 4.47 -7.90 1.20
C THR A 28 3.18 -8.68 0.98
N TYR A 29 2.15 -8.31 1.71
CA TYR A 29 0.82 -8.89 1.60
C TYR A 29 -0.19 -7.86 1.11
N ASP A 30 -1.13 -8.31 0.28
CA ASP A 30 -2.34 -7.58 -0.03
C ASP A 30 -3.43 -7.96 0.96
N LYS A 31 -3.88 -6.99 1.73
CA LYS A 31 -5.00 -7.12 2.66
C LYS A 31 -5.98 -5.98 2.40
N ASP A 32 -7.24 -6.35 2.12
CA ASP A 32 -8.29 -5.37 1.84
C ASP A 32 -7.90 -4.34 0.77
N ALA A 33 -7.23 -4.79 -0.31
CA ALA A 33 -6.73 -3.96 -1.40
C ALA A 33 -5.69 -2.88 -0.97
N SER A 34 -4.91 -3.14 0.07
CA SER A 34 -3.79 -2.31 0.50
C SER A 34 -2.60 -3.18 0.88
N ASN A 35 -1.38 -2.68 0.67
CA ASN A 35 -0.19 -3.43 1.04
C ASN A 35 0.14 -3.31 2.53
N HIS A 36 0.59 -4.41 3.09
CA HIS A 36 1.23 -4.53 4.39
C HIS A 36 2.58 -5.21 4.20
N ALA A 37 3.62 -4.70 4.84
CA ALA A 37 4.97 -5.23 4.70
C ALA A 37 5.54 -5.66 6.05
N TYR A 38 6.16 -6.83 6.07
CA TYR A 38 6.69 -7.43 7.30
C TYR A 38 8.12 -7.90 7.10
N VAL A 39 8.92 -7.80 8.14
CA VAL A 39 10.27 -8.33 8.21
C VAL A 39 10.26 -9.62 9.01
N TYR A 40 10.86 -10.65 8.43
CA TYR A 40 11.03 -11.96 9.03
C TYR A 40 12.53 -12.33 9.08
N ALA A 41 12.92 -13.03 10.11
CA ALA A 41 14.18 -13.76 10.12
C ALA A 41 14.17 -14.89 9.08
N LEU A 42 15.34 -15.34 8.63
CA LEU A 42 15.44 -16.42 7.66
C LEU A 42 15.00 -17.80 8.22
N ASN A 43 14.68 -17.90 9.49
CA ASN A 43 14.04 -19.07 10.11
C ASN A 43 12.51 -19.04 10.06
N GLY A 44 11.92 -17.95 9.54
CA GLY A 44 10.46 -17.76 9.41
C GLY A 44 9.79 -17.05 10.60
N GLU A 45 10.57 -16.59 11.58
CA GLU A 45 10.05 -15.83 12.71
C GLU A 45 9.77 -14.36 12.28
N GLN A 46 8.55 -13.89 12.51
CA GLN A 46 8.20 -12.49 12.24
C GLN A 46 8.84 -11.58 13.28
N GLU A 47 9.62 -10.61 12.83
CA GLU A 47 10.28 -9.64 13.71
C GLU A 47 9.41 -8.40 13.93
N HIS A 48 8.93 -7.79 12.85
CA HIS A 48 8.08 -6.59 12.95
C HIS A 48 7.34 -6.29 11.64
N GLU A 49 6.38 -5.38 11.71
CA GLU A 49 5.75 -4.76 10.56
C GLU A 49 6.47 -3.46 10.19
N ILE A 50 6.62 -3.20 8.90
CA ILE A 50 7.13 -1.93 8.39
C ILE A 50 5.98 -0.93 8.35
N THR A 51 6.05 0.12 9.15
CA THR A 51 5.03 1.17 9.15
C THR A 51 5.09 1.96 7.83
N LEU A 52 4.04 1.85 7.03
CA LEU A 52 3.88 2.62 5.81
C LEU A 52 3.23 3.98 6.09
N PRO A 53 3.44 5.01 5.22
CA PRO A 53 2.92 6.36 5.43
C PRO A 53 1.40 6.45 5.54
N SER A 54 0.68 5.61 4.80
CA SER A 54 -0.79 5.51 4.82
C SER A 54 -1.24 4.21 4.14
N LEU A 55 -2.55 4.04 3.92
CA LEU A 55 -3.07 3.02 3.03
C LEU A 55 -2.53 3.24 1.61
N GLY A 56 -1.89 2.22 1.03
CA GLY A 56 -1.24 2.38 -0.26
C GLY A 56 -0.63 1.12 -0.80
N SER A 57 0.23 1.32 -1.79
CA SER A 57 1.01 0.28 -2.44
C SER A 57 2.50 0.50 -2.19
N VAL A 58 3.23 -0.58 -1.94
CA VAL A 58 4.67 -0.55 -1.67
C VAL A 58 5.42 -1.56 -2.51
N GLY A 59 6.61 -1.20 -2.95
CA GLY A 59 7.55 -2.10 -3.63
C GLY A 59 8.96 -1.91 -3.11
N PHE A 60 9.59 -2.98 -2.65
CA PHE A 60 10.95 -2.97 -2.11
C PHE A 60 12.00 -3.25 -3.18
N SER A 61 13.21 -2.71 -2.98
CA SER A 61 14.36 -2.91 -3.86
C SER A 61 15.64 -2.93 -3.03
N GLY A 62 16.38 -4.02 -3.09
CA GLY A 62 17.66 -4.21 -2.39
C GLY A 62 18.24 -5.59 -2.64
N ASN A 63 19.44 -5.83 -2.12
CA ASN A 63 20.14 -7.10 -2.23
C ASN A 63 20.28 -7.80 -0.87
N LYS A 64 20.57 -9.09 -0.91
CA LYS A 64 20.68 -9.93 0.31
C LYS A 64 21.73 -9.45 1.31
N ASP A 65 22.75 -8.74 0.85
CA ASP A 65 23.88 -8.28 1.67
C ASP A 65 23.79 -6.77 2.04
N ASP A 66 22.71 -6.07 1.63
CA ASP A 66 22.51 -4.65 1.90
C ASP A 66 22.06 -4.46 3.36
N LYS A 67 22.60 -3.43 4.05
CA LYS A 67 22.14 -3.05 5.40
C LYS A 67 20.93 -2.14 5.38
N GLU A 68 20.67 -1.57 4.23
CA GLU A 68 19.59 -0.62 3.98
C GLU A 68 18.86 -1.05 2.71
N THR A 69 17.58 -0.77 2.65
CA THR A 69 16.80 -0.96 1.43
C THR A 69 16.05 0.30 1.07
N PHE A 70 15.58 0.35 -0.16
CA PHE A 70 14.68 1.40 -0.60
C PHE A 70 13.34 0.79 -0.92
N TYR A 71 12.28 1.54 -0.63
CA TYR A 71 10.96 1.19 -1.12
C TYR A 71 10.26 2.40 -1.72
N THR A 72 9.50 2.15 -2.77
CA THR A 72 8.58 3.14 -3.34
C THR A 72 7.22 2.95 -2.71
N PHE A 73 6.65 4.02 -2.17
CA PHE A 73 5.29 4.05 -1.65
C PHE A 73 4.43 4.96 -2.52
N THR A 74 3.19 4.56 -2.80
CA THR A 74 2.19 5.37 -3.50
C THR A 74 0.80 5.13 -2.93
N SER A 75 -0.05 6.16 -3.04
CA SER A 75 -1.47 6.11 -2.64
C SER A 75 -2.29 6.96 -3.61
N PHE A 76 -3.59 7.13 -3.40
CA PHE A 76 -4.42 7.97 -4.27
C PHE A 76 -3.97 9.44 -4.28
N THR A 77 -3.50 9.93 -3.14
CA THR A 77 -3.04 11.32 -2.94
C THR A 77 -1.54 11.43 -2.70
N PHE A 78 -0.82 10.29 -2.69
CA PHE A 78 0.62 10.25 -2.45
C PHE A 78 1.34 9.85 -3.75
N PRO A 79 2.09 10.75 -4.41
CA PRO A 79 2.89 10.40 -5.57
C PRO A 79 3.96 9.37 -5.19
N GLY A 80 4.41 8.57 -6.15
CA GLY A 80 5.42 7.53 -5.93
C GLY A 80 6.66 8.09 -5.25
N THR A 81 6.74 7.94 -3.95
CA THR A 81 7.77 8.51 -3.06
C THR A 81 8.72 7.41 -2.62
N ILE A 82 10.02 7.67 -2.71
CA ILE A 82 11.06 6.73 -2.33
C ILE A 82 11.47 6.99 -0.89
N TYR A 83 11.43 5.93 -0.10
CA TYR A 83 11.93 5.90 1.26
C TYR A 83 13.18 5.01 1.35
N LYS A 84 14.15 5.44 2.14
CA LYS A 84 15.25 4.62 2.60
C LYS A 84 14.83 3.96 3.91
N TYR A 85 15.02 2.66 4.00
CA TYR A 85 14.64 1.88 5.17
C TYR A 85 15.86 1.20 5.78
N ASP A 86 16.15 1.52 7.03
CA ASP A 86 17.15 0.85 7.86
C ASP A 86 16.52 -0.39 8.49
N ILE A 87 16.96 -1.57 8.05
CA ILE A 87 16.36 -2.84 8.42
C ILE A 87 16.59 -3.15 9.91
N ASP A 88 17.79 -2.81 10.41
CA ASP A 88 18.17 -3.11 11.80
C ASP A 88 17.43 -2.22 12.81
N LYS A 89 17.13 -0.97 12.41
CA LYS A 89 16.46 0.01 13.29
C LYS A 89 14.94 0.08 13.08
N ASN A 90 14.39 -0.63 12.10
CA ASN A 90 12.99 -0.51 11.69
C ASN A 90 12.58 0.96 11.46
N LYS A 91 13.37 1.69 10.68
CA LYS A 91 13.17 3.12 10.48
C LYS A 91 13.16 3.48 9.02
N SER A 92 12.11 4.16 8.58
CA SER A 92 11.97 4.72 7.25
C SER A 92 12.29 6.22 7.27
N GLU A 93 13.06 6.67 6.28
CA GLU A 93 13.38 8.08 6.07
C GLU A 93 13.04 8.46 4.63
N LEU A 94 12.42 9.63 4.44
CA LEU A 94 12.14 10.15 3.11
C LEU A 94 13.46 10.34 2.36
N TYR A 95 13.60 9.69 1.21
CA TYR A 95 14.77 9.80 0.35
C TYR A 95 14.53 10.71 -0.85
N LEU A 96 13.44 10.46 -1.59
CA LEU A 96 13.08 11.22 -2.78
C LEU A 96 11.57 11.29 -2.95
N SER A 97 11.04 12.49 -3.12
CA SER A 97 9.65 12.70 -3.51
C SER A 97 9.58 13.46 -4.83
N PRO A 98 8.73 13.06 -5.77
CA PRO A 98 8.56 13.81 -7.01
C PRO A 98 7.94 15.18 -6.71
N LYS A 99 8.36 16.19 -7.46
CA LYS A 99 7.74 17.52 -7.39
C LYS A 99 6.45 17.51 -8.20
N VAL A 100 5.35 17.51 -7.51
CA VAL A 100 4.00 17.63 -8.09
C VAL A 100 3.36 18.87 -7.46
N ASP A 101 2.75 19.72 -8.28
CA ASP A 101 1.97 20.87 -7.80
C ASP A 101 0.62 20.40 -7.27
N PHE A 102 0.67 19.73 -6.13
CA PHE A 102 -0.47 19.13 -5.44
C PHE A 102 -0.12 18.97 -3.96
N ASN A 103 -1.00 19.42 -3.10
CA ASN A 103 -0.82 19.29 -1.66
C ASN A 103 -1.64 18.10 -1.11
N PRO A 104 -1.02 16.94 -0.84
CA PRO A 104 -1.72 15.76 -0.32
C PRO A 104 -2.39 16.00 1.03
N GLU A 105 -1.88 16.95 1.83
CA GLU A 105 -2.41 17.30 3.15
C GLU A 105 -3.84 17.90 3.10
N GLU A 106 -4.28 18.36 1.93
CA GLU A 106 -5.63 18.89 1.74
C GLU A 106 -6.69 17.81 1.52
N PHE A 107 -6.25 16.56 1.35
CA PHE A 107 -7.14 15.45 0.99
C PHE A 107 -7.18 14.37 2.07
N VAL A 108 -8.23 13.57 2.02
CA VAL A 108 -8.43 12.39 2.85
C VAL A 108 -8.61 11.18 1.94
N THR A 109 -7.95 10.09 2.26
CA THR A 109 -8.28 8.77 1.74
C THR A 109 -8.70 7.90 2.91
N GLU A 110 -9.91 7.38 2.87
CA GLU A 110 -10.41 6.44 3.86
C GLU A 110 -10.84 5.14 3.19
N GLN A 111 -10.69 4.05 3.90
CA GLN A 111 -11.21 2.76 3.50
C GLN A 111 -12.51 2.49 4.24
N ILE A 112 -13.54 2.13 3.49
CA ILE A 112 -14.82 1.68 4.02
C ILE A 112 -15.16 0.30 3.47
N PHE A 113 -16.12 -0.37 4.08
CA PHE A 113 -16.60 -1.67 3.62
C PHE A 113 -18.10 -1.60 3.36
N TYR A 114 -18.52 -2.09 2.20
CA TYR A 114 -19.93 -2.33 1.93
C TYR A 114 -20.21 -3.83 1.83
N THR A 115 -21.47 -4.20 2.02
CA THR A 115 -21.89 -5.58 1.93
C THR A 115 -22.49 -5.85 0.56
N SER A 116 -21.93 -6.80 -0.18
CA SER A 116 -22.47 -7.23 -1.47
C SER A 116 -23.74 -8.05 -1.29
N LYS A 117 -24.43 -8.39 -2.40
CA LYS A 117 -25.69 -9.14 -2.38
C LYS A 117 -25.60 -10.52 -1.74
N ASP A 118 -24.43 -11.15 -1.79
CA ASP A 118 -24.14 -12.46 -1.20
C ASP A 118 -23.64 -12.38 0.25
N GLY A 119 -23.57 -11.17 0.83
CA GLY A 119 -23.10 -10.94 2.19
C GLY A 119 -21.61 -10.64 2.33
N THR A 120 -20.83 -10.75 1.25
CA THR A 120 -19.38 -10.49 1.26
C THR A 120 -19.09 -9.03 1.60
N LYS A 121 -18.14 -8.80 2.50
CA LYS A 121 -17.61 -7.47 2.82
C LYS A 121 -16.58 -7.08 1.78
N VAL A 122 -16.86 -6.01 1.04
CA VAL A 122 -16.00 -5.51 -0.05
C VAL A 122 -15.36 -4.20 0.37
N PRO A 123 -14.01 -4.09 0.34
CA PRO A 123 -13.34 -2.83 0.63
C PRO A 123 -13.57 -1.82 -0.50
N MET A 124 -13.73 -0.57 -0.13
CA MET A 124 -13.84 0.56 -1.05
C MET A 124 -13.06 1.74 -0.49
N PHE A 125 -12.32 2.44 -1.34
CA PHE A 125 -11.63 3.66 -0.96
C PHE A 125 -12.45 4.88 -1.36
N LEU A 126 -12.51 5.84 -0.46
CA LEU A 126 -13.06 7.17 -0.71
C LEU A 126 -11.94 8.19 -0.59
N THR A 127 -11.74 8.98 -1.64
CA THR A 127 -10.75 10.06 -1.66
C THR A 127 -11.45 11.37 -1.98
N TYR A 128 -11.25 12.38 -1.14
CA TYR A 128 -11.95 13.67 -1.25
C TYR A 128 -11.19 14.78 -0.51
N LYS A 129 -11.51 16.03 -0.82
CA LYS A 129 -10.91 17.20 -0.16
C LYS A 129 -11.37 17.32 1.29
N LYS A 130 -10.46 17.63 2.22
CA LYS A 130 -10.78 17.86 3.63
C LYS A 130 -11.86 18.94 3.76
N GLY A 131 -12.85 18.69 4.60
CA GLY A 131 -13.97 19.60 4.81
C GLY A 131 -15.09 19.52 3.77
N LEU A 132 -14.99 18.59 2.80
CA LEU A 132 -16.06 18.32 1.85
C LEU A 132 -17.37 17.99 2.59
N LYS A 133 -18.43 18.70 2.28
CA LYS A 133 -19.76 18.43 2.86
C LYS A 133 -20.42 17.28 2.10
N ARG A 134 -20.59 16.16 2.74
CA ARG A 134 -21.21 14.95 2.16
C ARG A 134 -22.75 15.06 2.22
N ASP A 135 -23.33 15.89 1.38
CA ASP A 135 -24.78 16.14 1.33
C ASP A 135 -25.47 15.51 0.11
N GLY A 136 -24.73 14.68 -0.64
CA GLY A 136 -25.25 14.01 -1.83
C GLY A 136 -25.20 14.84 -3.12
N ASN A 137 -24.67 16.07 -3.07
CA ASN A 137 -24.59 16.95 -4.24
C ASN A 137 -23.20 17.02 -4.87
N ASN A 138 -22.23 16.28 -4.32
CA ASN A 138 -20.87 16.27 -4.84
C ASN A 138 -20.77 15.40 -6.09
N PRO A 139 -19.98 15.79 -7.11
CA PRO A 139 -19.67 14.89 -8.21
C PRO A 139 -18.90 13.67 -7.70
N VAL A 140 -19.18 12.49 -8.24
CA VAL A 140 -18.55 11.24 -7.84
C VAL A 140 -17.99 10.51 -9.06
N PHE A 141 -16.71 10.16 -9.02
CA PHE A 141 -16.09 9.25 -9.97
C PHE A 141 -15.95 7.86 -9.34
N LEU A 142 -16.85 6.95 -9.72
CA LEU A 142 -16.80 5.56 -9.26
C LEU A 142 -16.00 4.71 -10.25
N TYR A 143 -14.96 4.04 -9.75
CA TYR A 143 -14.16 3.10 -10.53
C TYR A 143 -14.06 1.74 -9.83
N GLY A 144 -14.19 0.68 -10.58
CA GLY A 144 -14.05 -0.68 -10.09
C GLY A 144 -13.63 -1.63 -11.22
N TYR A 145 -13.00 -2.73 -10.85
CA TYR A 145 -12.65 -3.82 -11.75
C TYR A 145 -12.92 -5.14 -11.02
N GLY A 146 -13.61 -6.04 -11.65
CA GLY A 146 -14.08 -7.28 -11.01
C GLY A 146 -13.68 -8.53 -11.80
N GLY A 147 -12.46 -8.60 -12.33
CA GLY A 147 -12.03 -9.70 -13.16
C GLY A 147 -10.60 -10.16 -12.89
N PHE A 148 -10.31 -11.41 -13.28
CA PHE A 148 -8.96 -12.01 -13.30
C PHE A 148 -8.20 -11.95 -11.97
N ASN A 149 -8.91 -11.94 -10.84
CA ASN A 149 -8.32 -11.83 -9.50
C ASN A 149 -7.40 -10.60 -9.32
N VAL A 150 -7.71 -9.49 -10.03
CA VAL A 150 -6.94 -8.25 -9.94
C VAL A 150 -7.45 -7.41 -8.79
N SER A 151 -6.59 -7.14 -7.82
CA SER A 151 -6.84 -6.18 -6.73
C SER A 151 -6.53 -4.76 -7.22
N LEU A 152 -7.44 -3.81 -6.96
CA LEU A 152 -7.25 -2.40 -7.25
C LEU A 152 -6.62 -1.69 -6.04
N ASN A 153 -5.33 -1.86 -5.87
CA ASN A 153 -4.58 -1.21 -4.81
C ASN A 153 -4.42 0.30 -5.09
N PRO A 154 -4.32 1.15 -4.04
CA PRO A 154 -4.17 2.58 -4.21
C PRO A 154 -2.90 2.94 -5.00
N TYR A 155 -3.03 3.81 -5.98
CA TYR A 155 -1.91 4.40 -6.72
C TYR A 155 -2.20 5.85 -7.10
N PHE A 156 -1.14 6.65 -7.20
CA PHE A 156 -1.23 8.05 -7.61
C PHE A 156 -1.45 8.18 -9.11
N SER A 157 -2.30 9.14 -9.48
CA SER A 157 -2.49 9.52 -10.88
C SER A 157 -2.77 11.01 -10.98
N THR A 158 -1.94 11.72 -11.73
CA THR A 158 -2.13 13.16 -12.00
C THR A 158 -3.43 13.45 -12.73
N MET A 159 -3.98 12.49 -13.47
CA MET A 159 -5.26 12.65 -14.17
C MET A 159 -6.47 12.81 -13.22
N ARG A 160 -6.35 12.37 -11.96
CA ARG A 160 -7.42 12.51 -10.96
C ARG A 160 -7.39 13.85 -10.23
N LEU A 161 -6.23 14.54 -10.23
CA LEU A 161 -6.04 15.77 -9.45
C LEU A 161 -7.03 16.86 -9.82
N PRO A 162 -7.27 17.18 -11.12
CA PRO A 162 -8.24 18.22 -11.48
C PRO A 162 -9.65 17.92 -10.95
N PHE A 163 -10.05 16.65 -10.90
CA PHE A 163 -11.34 16.25 -10.34
C PHE A 163 -11.38 16.47 -8.82
N LEU A 164 -10.38 16.01 -8.09
CA LEU A 164 -10.28 16.17 -6.63
C LEU A 164 -10.19 17.65 -6.21
N GLU A 165 -9.43 18.47 -6.93
CA GLU A 165 -9.24 19.89 -6.64
C GLU A 165 -10.53 20.70 -6.87
N ASN A 166 -11.40 20.25 -7.79
CA ASN A 166 -12.66 20.90 -8.12
C ASN A 166 -13.88 20.31 -7.39
N GLY A 167 -13.66 19.59 -6.29
CA GLY A 167 -14.74 19.16 -5.38
C GLY A 167 -15.34 17.79 -5.70
N GLY A 168 -14.58 16.97 -6.42
CA GLY A 168 -14.92 15.57 -6.63
C GLY A 168 -14.45 14.66 -5.50
#